data_d23cea32e95989caf77fcefb5c3e285d
#
_entry.id   d23cea32e95989caf77fcefb5c3e285d
#
_cell.length_a   1.000
_cell.length_b   1.000
_cell.length_c   1.000
_cell.angle_alpha   90.00
_cell.angle_beta   90.00
_cell.angle_gamma   90.00
#
_symmetry.space_group_name_H-M   'P 1'
#
loop_
_entity.id
_entity.type
_entity.pdbx_description
1 polymer ?
#
loop_
_entity_poly.entity_id
_entity_poly.type
_entity_poly.pdbx_seq_one_letter_code
_entity_poly.pdbx_strand_id
1 'polypeptide(L)'
;MKAGVLSHESARAFRSFAESQRVGSHVDEEHLRLVSGFNDIFIVIAGLLLLVATYQITKELVAPWASGIVPAGFAWLLAEYFVRKQRMSLPGIVFLCAFVAGLFFTGSFVVTALDETLKSKGLVVNGLESTFGTGSRSSLMTMLSALLAAVGIGLHWMRFRVPLAPAMGLGALLILIIFSINYFIPVADQYFTYYVLVGGVIAFALAMYWDRQDPSRISRQSDTAFWLHLLAAPALVHPIFSMVHVFDGEVTTLKVYTVIALYIVMGIASLAIDRRALMVSSLSYVIYTFSTVFKNLSTLSLGFSYASLFIGFGLLLLSVFWHPCRRFIFRAIPKSIQSYLAPL
;
A
#
# COMPACT_ATOMS: atom_id res chain seq x y z
N MET A 1 -36.48 -9.83 11.35
CA MET A 1 -37.49 -9.69 12.39
C MET A 1 -38.82 -9.06 11.89
N LYS A 2 -38.84 -8.14 10.95
CA LYS A 2 -40.09 -7.56 10.38
C LYS A 2 -40.94 -8.52 9.56
N ALA A 3 -40.44 -9.72 9.19
CA ALA A 3 -41.20 -10.71 8.39
C ALA A 3 -41.73 -11.91 9.19
N GLY A 4 -41.64 -11.94 10.54
CA GLY A 4 -42.23 -12.96 11.39
C GLY A 4 -41.70 -14.39 11.22
N VAL A 5 -40.59 -14.58 10.47
CA VAL A 5 -40.04 -15.90 10.08
C VAL A 5 -39.33 -16.62 11.24
N LEU A 6 -38.88 -15.89 12.27
CA LEU A 6 -38.20 -16.45 13.44
C LEU A 6 -38.78 -15.89 14.74
N SER A 7 -39.04 -16.76 15.71
CA SER A 7 -39.38 -16.32 17.07
C SER A 7 -38.21 -15.58 17.72
N HIS A 8 -38.48 -14.71 18.71
CA HIS A 8 -37.46 -14.02 19.47
C HIS A 8 -36.47 -15.00 20.16
N GLU A 9 -36.98 -16.14 20.59
CA GLU A 9 -36.21 -17.19 21.23
C GLU A 9 -35.28 -17.91 20.22
N SER A 10 -35.83 -18.29 19.07
CA SER A 10 -35.04 -18.89 17.96
C SER A 10 -33.96 -17.94 17.43
N ALA A 11 -34.29 -16.63 17.38
CA ALA A 11 -33.30 -15.62 16.98
C ALA A 11 -32.16 -15.42 18.02
N ARG A 12 -32.49 -15.54 19.32
CA ARG A 12 -31.45 -15.55 20.39
C ARG A 12 -30.64 -16.82 20.36
N ALA A 13 -31.25 -17.99 20.27
CA ALA A 13 -30.56 -19.27 20.16
C ALA A 13 -29.63 -19.34 18.95
N PHE A 14 -30.08 -18.82 17.80
CA PHE A 14 -29.24 -18.72 16.60
C PHE A 14 -28.06 -17.74 16.78
N ARG A 15 -28.26 -16.62 17.45
CA ARG A 15 -27.15 -15.69 17.75
C ARG A 15 -26.15 -16.33 18.70
N SER A 16 -26.58 -16.96 19.80
CA SER A 16 -25.68 -17.63 20.74
C SER A 16 -24.94 -18.80 20.10
N PHE A 17 -25.60 -19.55 19.22
CA PHE A 17 -24.94 -20.60 18.42
C PHE A 17 -23.94 -20.02 17.43
N ALA A 18 -24.30 -18.96 16.70
CA ALA A 18 -23.39 -18.28 15.78
C ALA A 18 -22.19 -17.64 16.51
N GLU A 19 -22.40 -17.12 17.71
CA GLU A 19 -21.33 -16.60 18.60
C GLU A 19 -20.44 -17.73 19.11
N SER A 20 -20.98 -18.88 19.53
CA SER A 20 -20.21 -20.05 19.96
C SER A 20 -19.38 -20.68 18.83
N GLN A 21 -19.89 -20.70 17.61
CA GLN A 21 -19.17 -21.11 16.40
C GLN A 21 -18.06 -20.11 16.03
N ARG A 22 -18.26 -18.81 16.29
CA ARG A 22 -17.24 -17.78 16.08
C ARG A 22 -16.07 -17.87 17.08
N VAL A 23 -16.32 -18.32 18.31
CA VAL A 23 -15.26 -18.56 19.32
C VAL A 23 -14.41 -19.78 18.98
N GLY A 24 -14.91 -20.71 18.14
CA GLY A 24 -14.18 -21.92 17.72
C GLY A 24 -13.39 -21.79 16.42
N SER A 25 -13.70 -20.84 15.54
CA SER A 25 -12.86 -20.51 14.41
C SER A 25 -11.92 -19.38 14.86
N HIS A 26 -10.62 -19.67 15.00
CA HIS A 26 -9.60 -18.63 15.01
C HIS A 26 -9.91 -17.70 13.82
N VAL A 27 -10.41 -16.49 14.10
CA VAL A 27 -10.66 -15.49 13.08
C VAL A 27 -9.28 -15.20 12.50
N ASP A 28 -9.07 -15.65 11.27
CA ASP A 28 -7.81 -15.37 10.57
C ASP A 28 -7.73 -13.85 10.48
N GLU A 29 -6.63 -13.29 10.95
CA GLU A 29 -6.46 -11.89 11.33
C GLU A 29 -6.71 -10.91 10.18
N GLU A 30 -6.75 -11.42 8.95
CA GLU A 30 -6.90 -10.66 7.72
C GLU A 30 -7.99 -11.28 6.83
N HIS A 31 -9.26 -11.21 7.26
CA HIS A 31 -10.41 -11.62 6.45
C HIS A 31 -10.69 -10.65 5.29
N LEU A 32 -9.67 -10.37 4.49
CA LEU A 32 -9.84 -9.71 3.20
C LEU A 32 -10.46 -10.71 2.21
N ARG A 33 -11.78 -10.79 2.16
CA ARG A 33 -12.49 -11.46 1.06
C ARG A 33 -12.31 -10.66 -0.23
N LEU A 34 -11.12 -10.70 -0.80
CA LEU A 34 -10.81 -10.05 -2.07
C LEU A 34 -11.58 -10.69 -3.22
N VAL A 35 -11.75 -12.00 -3.19
CA VAL A 35 -12.41 -12.78 -4.23
C VAL A 35 -13.69 -13.37 -3.67
N SER A 36 -14.85 -12.95 -4.20
CA SER A 36 -16.15 -13.53 -3.84
C SER A 36 -16.47 -14.78 -4.65
N GLY A 37 -15.83 -14.96 -5.80
CA GLY A 37 -15.98 -16.10 -6.69
C GLY A 37 -15.02 -16.03 -7.87
N PHE A 38 -14.94 -17.13 -8.65
CA PHE A 38 -14.08 -17.22 -9.82
C PHE A 38 -14.42 -16.17 -10.89
N ASN A 39 -15.68 -15.72 -10.93
CA ASN A 39 -16.17 -14.67 -11.80
C ASN A 39 -15.42 -13.33 -11.60
N ASP A 40 -15.02 -13.00 -10.37
CA ASP A 40 -14.26 -11.77 -10.07
C ASP A 40 -12.95 -11.72 -10.83
N ILE A 41 -12.28 -12.88 -10.95
CA ILE A 41 -11.00 -13.02 -11.67
C ILE A 41 -11.19 -12.78 -13.16
N PHE A 42 -12.26 -13.37 -13.76
CA PHE A 42 -12.56 -13.15 -15.17
C PHE A 42 -12.86 -11.68 -15.48
N ILE A 43 -13.64 -11.02 -14.62
CA ILE A 43 -13.97 -9.60 -14.79
C ILE A 43 -12.72 -8.73 -14.70
N VAL A 44 -11.80 -9.04 -13.78
CA VAL A 44 -10.52 -8.33 -13.66
C VAL A 44 -9.67 -8.52 -14.91
N ILE A 45 -9.51 -9.75 -15.40
CA ILE A 45 -8.73 -10.04 -16.61
C ILE A 45 -9.34 -9.30 -17.81
N ALA A 46 -10.65 -9.44 -18.04
CA ALA A 46 -11.34 -8.77 -19.14
C ALA A 46 -11.26 -7.25 -19.03
N GLY A 47 -11.46 -6.70 -17.82
CA GLY A 47 -11.35 -5.28 -17.56
C GLY A 47 -9.94 -4.74 -17.81
N LEU A 48 -8.89 -5.44 -17.36
CA LEU A 48 -7.50 -5.06 -17.64
C LEU A 48 -7.18 -5.10 -19.12
N LEU A 49 -7.61 -6.13 -19.84
CA LEU A 49 -7.42 -6.21 -21.29
C LEU A 49 -8.11 -5.03 -22.00
N LEU A 50 -9.34 -4.71 -21.61
CA LEU A 50 -10.07 -3.56 -22.16
C LEU A 50 -9.33 -2.24 -21.88
N LEU A 51 -8.85 -2.03 -20.65
CA LEU A 51 -8.15 -0.80 -20.25
C LEU A 51 -6.79 -0.66 -20.96
N VAL A 52 -6.04 -1.76 -21.09
CA VAL A 52 -4.76 -1.77 -21.85
C VAL A 52 -5.02 -1.49 -23.34
N ALA A 53 -6.02 -2.13 -23.94
CA ALA A 53 -6.40 -1.87 -25.33
C ALA A 53 -6.82 -0.42 -25.53
N THR A 54 -7.66 0.12 -24.63
CA THR A 54 -8.08 1.52 -24.65
C THR A 54 -6.89 2.48 -24.54
N TYR A 55 -5.93 2.20 -23.67
CA TYR A 55 -4.69 2.97 -23.55
C TYR A 55 -3.92 3.00 -24.88
N GLN A 56 -3.67 1.83 -25.48
CA GLN A 56 -2.90 1.72 -26.73
C GLN A 56 -3.63 2.42 -27.89
N ILE A 57 -4.92 2.13 -28.07
CA ILE A 57 -5.74 2.74 -29.13
C ILE A 57 -5.75 4.27 -28.99
N THR A 58 -5.95 4.78 -27.79
CA THR A 58 -6.00 6.23 -27.54
C THR A 58 -4.65 6.88 -27.79
N LYS A 59 -3.56 6.25 -27.37
CA LYS A 59 -2.19 6.73 -27.57
C LYS A 59 -1.86 6.85 -29.06
N GLU A 60 -2.21 5.85 -29.88
CA GLU A 60 -1.84 5.78 -31.29
C GLU A 60 -2.80 6.56 -32.20
N LEU A 61 -4.12 6.52 -31.95
CA LEU A 61 -5.14 7.07 -32.84
C LEU A 61 -5.65 8.45 -32.44
N VAL A 62 -5.51 8.85 -31.16
CA VAL A 62 -6.02 10.15 -30.68
C VAL A 62 -4.87 11.08 -30.35
N ALA A 63 -4.25 10.89 -29.21
CA ALA A 63 -3.08 11.67 -28.77
C ALA A 63 -2.46 11.06 -27.50
N PRO A 64 -1.14 11.22 -27.26
CA PRO A 64 -0.50 10.73 -26.04
C PRO A 64 -1.14 11.26 -24.75
N TRP A 65 -1.53 12.54 -24.71
CA TRP A 65 -2.16 13.13 -23.50
C TRP A 65 -3.52 12.50 -23.16
N ALA A 66 -4.27 12.03 -24.17
CA ALA A 66 -5.57 11.40 -23.96
C ALA A 66 -5.45 9.96 -23.46
N SER A 67 -4.29 9.31 -23.64
CA SER A 67 -4.06 7.92 -23.24
C SER A 67 -4.09 7.68 -21.72
N GLY A 68 -4.03 8.73 -20.90
CA GLY A 68 -4.26 8.64 -19.46
C GLY A 68 -5.74 8.77 -19.10
N ILE A 69 -6.37 9.87 -19.54
CA ILE A 69 -7.72 10.25 -19.11
C ILE A 69 -8.81 9.31 -19.66
N VAL A 70 -8.67 8.81 -20.90
CA VAL A 70 -9.67 7.93 -21.51
C VAL A 70 -9.75 6.58 -20.82
N PRO A 71 -8.66 5.83 -20.58
CA PRO A 71 -8.71 4.61 -19.76
C PRO A 71 -9.19 4.87 -18.32
N ALA A 72 -8.85 6.02 -17.73
CA ALA A 72 -9.39 6.39 -16.41
C ALA A 72 -10.92 6.51 -16.45
N GLY A 73 -11.49 7.14 -17.47
CA GLY A 73 -12.94 7.22 -17.67
C GLY A 73 -13.58 5.82 -17.81
N PHE A 74 -12.98 4.93 -18.59
CA PHE A 74 -13.44 3.53 -18.72
C PHE A 74 -13.33 2.78 -17.39
N ALA A 75 -12.26 2.94 -16.63
CA ALA A 75 -12.11 2.33 -15.30
C ALA A 75 -13.21 2.82 -14.33
N TRP A 76 -13.57 4.10 -14.38
CA TRP A 76 -14.71 4.65 -13.62
C TRP A 76 -16.03 4.02 -14.03
N LEU A 77 -16.32 3.88 -15.33
CA LEU A 77 -17.55 3.26 -15.82
C LEU A 77 -17.64 1.78 -15.41
N LEU A 78 -16.52 1.05 -15.50
CA LEU A 78 -16.44 -0.33 -15.02
C LEU A 78 -16.70 -0.41 -13.50
N ALA A 79 -16.14 0.52 -12.72
CA ALA A 79 -16.41 0.60 -11.30
C ALA A 79 -17.90 0.91 -10.99
N GLU A 80 -18.56 1.75 -11.78
CA GLU A 80 -19.99 2.06 -11.60
C GLU A 80 -20.86 0.81 -11.74
N TYR A 81 -20.50 -0.11 -12.64
CA TYR A 81 -21.23 -1.35 -12.84
C TYR A 81 -20.81 -2.44 -11.84
N PHE A 82 -19.53 -2.78 -11.80
CA PHE A 82 -19.06 -3.94 -11.04
C PHE A 82 -18.93 -3.68 -9.54
N VAL A 83 -18.51 -2.47 -9.15
CA VAL A 83 -18.36 -2.14 -7.73
C VAL A 83 -19.68 -1.70 -7.11
N ARG A 84 -20.40 -0.81 -7.77
CA ARG A 84 -21.63 -0.23 -7.19
C ARG A 84 -22.83 -1.16 -7.30
N LYS A 85 -23.08 -1.74 -8.49
CA LYS A 85 -24.25 -2.62 -8.71
C LYS A 85 -23.97 -4.04 -8.24
N GLN A 86 -22.83 -4.63 -8.63
CA GLN A 86 -22.50 -6.03 -8.32
C GLN A 86 -21.78 -6.22 -6.97
N ARG A 87 -21.31 -5.12 -6.34
CA ARG A 87 -20.61 -5.12 -5.04
C ARG A 87 -19.38 -6.01 -4.97
N MET A 88 -18.63 -6.10 -6.07
CA MET A 88 -17.42 -6.92 -6.19
C MET A 88 -16.21 -6.19 -5.60
N SER A 89 -15.45 -6.85 -4.75
CA SER A 89 -14.31 -6.25 -4.05
C SER A 89 -13.05 -6.21 -4.91
N LEU A 90 -12.65 -7.33 -5.53
CA LEU A 90 -11.41 -7.41 -6.32
C LEU A 90 -11.46 -6.50 -7.56
N PRO A 91 -12.52 -6.51 -8.39
CA PRO A 91 -12.66 -5.55 -9.48
C PRO A 91 -12.60 -4.10 -8.99
N GLY A 92 -13.16 -3.81 -7.80
CA GLY A 92 -13.12 -2.48 -7.19
C GLY A 92 -11.71 -1.97 -6.94
N ILE A 93 -10.83 -2.81 -6.42
CA ILE A 93 -9.42 -2.49 -6.18
C ILE A 93 -8.69 -2.26 -7.50
N VAL A 94 -8.86 -3.16 -8.48
CA VAL A 94 -8.15 -3.10 -9.76
C VAL A 94 -8.57 -1.88 -10.58
N PHE A 95 -9.87 -1.60 -10.65
CA PHE A 95 -10.38 -0.44 -11.39
C PHE A 95 -10.04 0.88 -10.71
N LEU A 96 -9.97 0.93 -9.36
CA LEU A 96 -9.42 2.07 -8.65
C LEU A 96 -7.94 2.29 -9.03
N CYS A 97 -7.11 1.25 -9.00
CA CYS A 97 -5.70 1.35 -9.37
C CYS A 97 -5.52 1.85 -10.82
N ALA A 98 -6.29 1.30 -11.75
CA ALA A 98 -6.25 1.71 -13.15
C ALA A 98 -6.73 3.16 -13.36
N PHE A 99 -7.78 3.57 -12.66
CA PHE A 99 -8.28 4.94 -12.66
C PHE A 99 -7.21 5.93 -12.16
N VAL A 100 -6.60 5.62 -11.03
CA VAL A 100 -5.55 6.46 -10.42
C VAL A 100 -4.31 6.53 -11.31
N ALA A 101 -3.87 5.40 -11.87
CA ALA A 101 -2.76 5.35 -12.83
C ALA A 101 -3.05 6.22 -14.06
N GLY A 102 -4.25 6.14 -14.62
CA GLY A 102 -4.66 6.97 -15.76
C GLY A 102 -4.63 8.46 -15.44
N LEU A 103 -5.11 8.89 -14.27
CA LEU A 103 -5.04 10.28 -13.83
C LEU A 103 -3.59 10.73 -13.59
N PHE A 104 -2.76 9.87 -13.01
CA PHE A 104 -1.35 10.17 -12.77
C PHE A 104 -0.59 10.38 -14.08
N PHE A 105 -0.78 9.51 -15.08
CA PHE A 105 -0.22 9.69 -16.41
C PHE A 105 -0.74 10.94 -17.11
N THR A 106 -2.03 11.27 -16.96
CA THR A 106 -2.60 12.50 -17.52
C THR A 106 -1.86 13.74 -17.01
N GLY A 107 -1.56 13.83 -15.71
CA GLY A 107 -0.80 14.92 -15.14
C GLY A 107 0.59 15.08 -15.77
N SER A 108 1.30 13.97 -15.97
CA SER A 108 2.61 13.97 -16.63
C SER A 108 2.53 14.45 -18.08
N PHE A 109 1.54 14.02 -18.84
CA PHE A 109 1.34 14.45 -20.22
C PHE A 109 0.96 15.92 -20.33
N VAL A 110 0.14 16.44 -19.43
CA VAL A 110 -0.25 17.87 -19.41
C VAL A 110 0.98 18.75 -19.23
N VAL A 111 1.87 18.43 -18.28
CA VAL A 111 3.11 19.20 -18.07
C VAL A 111 4.02 19.12 -19.29
N THR A 112 4.14 17.96 -19.92
CA THR A 112 4.94 17.79 -21.15
C THR A 112 4.38 18.65 -22.30
N ALA A 113 3.08 18.62 -22.53
CA ALA A 113 2.43 19.42 -23.56
C ALA A 113 2.54 20.93 -23.28
N LEU A 114 2.47 21.33 -22.01
CA LEU A 114 2.70 22.72 -21.59
C LEU A 114 4.14 23.16 -21.91
N ASP A 115 5.13 22.35 -21.55
CA ASP A 115 6.55 22.63 -21.80
C ASP A 115 6.82 22.80 -23.31
N GLU A 116 6.32 21.90 -24.14
CA GLU A 116 6.43 21.99 -25.60
C GLU A 116 5.73 23.25 -26.17
N THR A 117 4.56 23.58 -25.63
CA THR A 117 3.82 24.78 -26.05
C THR A 117 4.57 26.06 -25.67
N LEU A 118 5.14 26.15 -24.48
CA LEU A 118 5.93 27.30 -24.05
C LEU A 118 7.21 27.47 -24.88
N LYS A 119 7.88 26.35 -25.22
CA LYS A 119 9.05 26.36 -26.12
C LYS A 119 8.68 26.85 -27.52
N SER A 120 7.59 26.34 -28.10
CA SER A 120 7.15 26.73 -29.45
C SER A 120 6.76 28.20 -29.59
N LYS A 121 6.27 28.79 -28.49
CA LYS A 121 5.93 30.23 -28.42
C LYS A 121 7.12 31.12 -28.07
N GLY A 122 8.32 30.58 -27.88
CA GLY A 122 9.51 31.32 -27.48
C GLY A 122 9.44 31.95 -26.08
N LEU A 123 8.46 31.51 -25.26
CA LEU A 123 8.30 32.01 -23.89
C LEU A 123 9.34 31.42 -22.92
N VAL A 124 9.91 30.28 -23.28
CA VAL A 124 10.97 29.57 -22.52
C VAL A 124 11.99 29.02 -23.52
N VAL A 125 13.28 29.42 -23.40
CA VAL A 125 14.31 29.09 -24.39
C VAL A 125 14.66 27.60 -24.36
N ASN A 126 14.85 27.01 -23.18
CA ASN A 126 15.26 25.61 -22.99
C ASN A 126 14.27 24.75 -22.20
N GLY A 127 13.01 25.22 -22.08
CA GLY A 127 11.96 24.55 -21.33
C GLY A 127 11.88 24.97 -19.85
N LEU A 128 10.98 24.31 -19.12
CA LEU A 128 10.70 24.63 -17.72
C LEU A 128 11.95 24.49 -16.83
N GLU A 129 12.86 23.58 -17.15
CA GLU A 129 14.09 23.35 -16.38
C GLU A 129 15.07 24.51 -16.43
N SER A 130 15.15 25.23 -17.56
CA SER A 130 16.02 26.41 -17.67
C SER A 130 15.48 27.63 -16.94
N THR A 131 14.16 27.70 -16.79
CA THR A 131 13.49 28.83 -16.14
C THR A 131 13.41 28.68 -14.63
N PHE A 132 13.17 27.45 -14.15
CA PHE A 132 12.90 27.16 -12.74
C PHE A 132 13.97 26.28 -12.07
N GLY A 133 15.02 25.88 -12.80
CA GLY A 133 16.12 25.05 -12.32
C GLY A 133 16.03 23.57 -12.75
N THR A 134 17.16 22.88 -12.62
CA THR A 134 17.28 21.45 -12.97
C THR A 134 16.34 20.61 -12.09
N GLY A 135 15.58 19.70 -12.72
CA GLY A 135 14.61 18.85 -12.03
C GLY A 135 13.22 19.47 -11.84
N SER A 136 13.03 20.77 -12.12
CA SER A 136 11.73 21.43 -11.94
C SER A 136 10.62 20.83 -12.79
N ARG A 137 10.93 20.39 -14.02
CA ARG A 137 9.96 19.72 -14.90
C ARG A 137 9.47 18.40 -14.30
N SER A 138 10.38 17.55 -13.83
CA SER A 138 10.01 16.26 -13.22
C SER A 138 9.21 16.44 -11.94
N SER A 139 9.57 17.44 -11.12
CA SER A 139 8.83 17.78 -9.90
C SER A 139 7.43 18.29 -10.22
N LEU A 140 7.27 19.20 -11.19
CA LEU A 140 5.96 19.69 -11.64
C LEU A 140 5.09 18.56 -12.22
N MET A 141 5.68 17.67 -13.04
CA MET A 141 4.96 16.49 -13.57
C MET A 141 4.42 15.63 -12.42
N THR A 142 5.25 15.35 -11.43
CA THR A 142 4.87 14.52 -10.28
C THR A 142 3.84 15.23 -9.40
N MET A 143 4.00 16.54 -9.15
CA MET A 143 3.05 17.33 -8.37
C MET A 143 1.66 17.35 -9.00
N LEU A 144 1.56 17.68 -10.30
CA LEU A 144 0.28 17.72 -11.00
C LEU A 144 -0.36 16.33 -11.09
N SER A 145 0.46 15.30 -11.36
CA SER A 145 0.00 13.91 -11.38
C SER A 145 -0.54 13.47 -10.02
N ALA A 146 0.18 13.80 -8.94
CA ALA A 146 -0.25 13.46 -7.59
C ALA A 146 -1.49 14.25 -7.15
N LEU A 147 -1.62 15.51 -7.56
CA LEU A 147 -2.81 16.33 -7.31
C LEU A 147 -4.05 15.73 -8.01
N LEU A 148 -3.94 15.42 -9.30
CA LEU A 148 -5.04 14.82 -10.06
C LEU A 148 -5.42 13.46 -9.47
N ALA A 149 -4.42 12.65 -9.11
CA ALA A 149 -4.64 11.37 -8.44
C ALA A 149 -5.35 11.56 -7.09
N ALA A 150 -4.89 12.47 -6.23
CA ALA A 150 -5.49 12.73 -4.91
C ALA A 150 -6.95 13.17 -5.02
N VAL A 151 -7.25 14.13 -5.91
CA VAL A 151 -8.60 14.61 -6.18
C VAL A 151 -9.47 13.46 -6.72
N GLY A 152 -8.96 12.73 -7.72
CA GLY A 152 -9.67 11.59 -8.31
C GLY A 152 -9.97 10.48 -7.29
N ILE A 153 -9.00 10.14 -6.42
CA ILE A 153 -9.19 9.17 -5.33
C ILE A 153 -10.27 9.65 -4.36
N GLY A 154 -10.26 10.94 -4.00
CA GLY A 154 -11.28 11.53 -3.13
C GLY A 154 -12.69 11.39 -3.73
N LEU A 155 -12.86 11.70 -5.02
CA LEU A 155 -14.12 11.53 -5.74
C LEU A 155 -14.52 10.04 -5.82
N HIS A 156 -13.57 9.18 -6.12
CA HIS A 156 -13.80 7.73 -6.19
C HIS A 156 -14.21 7.17 -4.82
N TRP A 157 -13.54 7.61 -3.73
CA TRP A 157 -13.90 7.23 -2.37
C TRP A 157 -15.32 7.67 -1.99
N MET A 158 -15.70 8.90 -2.30
CA MET A 158 -17.05 9.39 -2.04
C MET A 158 -18.11 8.56 -2.77
N ARG A 159 -17.79 8.05 -3.97
CA ARG A 159 -18.72 7.32 -4.82
C ARG A 159 -18.81 5.83 -4.52
N PHE A 160 -17.67 5.16 -4.38
CA PHE A 160 -17.59 3.68 -4.36
C PHE A 160 -17.20 3.11 -3.00
N ARG A 161 -16.60 3.92 -2.12
CA ARG A 161 -16.18 3.49 -0.78
C ARG A 161 -15.25 2.27 -0.78
N VAL A 162 -14.35 2.15 -1.76
CA VAL A 162 -13.35 1.08 -1.83
C VAL A 162 -12.32 1.23 -0.70
N PRO A 163 -12.07 0.21 0.14
CA PRO A 163 -11.21 0.32 1.33
C PRO A 163 -9.76 0.72 1.05
N LEU A 164 -9.24 0.44 -0.14
CA LEU A 164 -7.91 0.85 -0.58
C LEU A 164 -7.79 2.36 -0.82
N ALA A 165 -8.90 3.05 -1.17
CA ALA A 165 -8.83 4.45 -1.58
C ALA A 165 -8.24 5.41 -0.52
N PRO A 166 -8.52 5.31 0.79
CA PRO A 166 -7.87 6.18 1.79
C PRO A 166 -6.35 6.00 1.85
N ALA A 167 -5.85 4.78 1.72
CA ALA A 167 -4.40 4.53 1.70
C ALA A 167 -3.75 5.11 0.45
N MET A 168 -4.33 4.89 -0.74
CA MET A 168 -3.85 5.50 -1.98
C MET A 168 -3.94 7.02 -1.95
N GLY A 169 -5.02 7.58 -1.39
CA GLY A 169 -5.20 9.03 -1.22
C GLY A 169 -4.14 9.64 -0.33
N LEU A 170 -3.84 9.02 0.80
CA LEU A 170 -2.74 9.44 1.67
C LEU A 170 -1.39 9.35 0.94
N GLY A 171 -1.13 8.27 0.21
CA GLY A 171 0.08 8.12 -0.61
C GLY A 171 0.21 9.24 -1.66
N ALA A 172 -0.87 9.55 -2.37
CA ALA A 172 -0.89 10.63 -3.36
C ALA A 172 -0.65 12.01 -2.71
N LEU A 173 -1.23 12.27 -1.53
CA LEU A 173 -1.01 13.50 -0.77
C LEU A 173 0.43 13.60 -0.26
N LEU A 174 1.03 12.52 0.22
CA LEU A 174 2.44 12.49 0.63
C LEU A 174 3.37 12.78 -0.54
N ILE A 175 3.13 12.17 -1.70
CA ILE A 175 3.89 12.46 -2.93
C ILE A 175 3.74 13.94 -3.30
N LEU A 176 2.51 14.46 -3.31
CA LEU A 176 2.24 15.88 -3.61
C LEU A 176 3.02 16.81 -2.68
N ILE A 177 2.98 16.55 -1.36
CA ILE A 177 3.66 17.40 -0.37
C ILE A 177 5.18 17.31 -0.54
N ILE A 178 5.74 16.11 -0.65
CA ILE A 178 7.19 15.90 -0.77
C ILE A 178 7.73 16.59 -2.03
N PHE A 179 7.09 16.38 -3.18
CA PHE A 179 7.53 16.99 -4.43
C PHE A 179 7.26 18.50 -4.48
N SER A 180 6.23 19.00 -3.78
CA SER A 180 6.04 20.46 -3.59
C SER A 180 7.17 21.06 -2.76
N ILE A 181 7.56 20.43 -1.66
CA ILE A 181 8.69 20.87 -0.83
C ILE A 181 9.97 20.91 -1.67
N ASN A 182 10.27 19.83 -2.40
CA ASN A 182 11.47 19.74 -3.24
C ASN A 182 11.47 20.79 -4.39
N TYR A 183 10.30 21.11 -4.93
CA TYR A 183 10.18 22.13 -5.97
C TYR A 183 10.50 23.54 -5.46
N PHE A 184 9.94 23.91 -4.30
CA PHE A 184 10.15 25.25 -3.73
C PHE A 184 11.45 25.37 -2.94
N ILE A 185 12.00 24.26 -2.43
CA ILE A 185 13.21 24.21 -1.61
C ILE A 185 14.15 23.12 -2.17
N PRO A 186 14.95 23.39 -3.21
CA PRO A 186 15.77 22.37 -3.87
C PRO A 186 16.74 21.62 -2.94
N VAL A 187 17.22 22.26 -1.85
CA VAL A 187 18.08 21.64 -0.83
C VAL A 187 17.34 20.54 -0.04
N ALA A 188 16.00 20.53 -0.11
CA ALA A 188 15.19 19.57 0.64
C ALA A 188 15.32 18.12 0.11
N ASP A 189 15.84 17.90 -1.09
CA ASP A 189 16.01 16.56 -1.68
C ASP A 189 16.89 15.65 -0.81
N GLN A 190 17.92 16.19 -0.16
CA GLN A 190 18.78 15.46 0.79
C GLN A 190 17.99 14.90 1.99
N TYR A 191 16.80 15.43 2.29
CA TYR A 191 15.95 14.99 3.40
C TYR A 191 14.81 14.06 2.97
N PHE A 192 14.81 13.59 1.72
CA PHE A 192 13.74 12.74 1.17
C PHE A 192 13.42 11.54 2.07
N THR A 193 14.45 10.85 2.57
CA THR A 193 14.31 9.69 3.48
C THR A 193 13.53 10.07 4.76
N TYR A 194 13.78 11.26 5.31
CA TYR A 194 13.06 11.72 6.51
C TYR A 194 11.61 12.08 6.22
N TYR A 195 11.31 12.65 5.06
CA TYR A 195 9.92 12.93 4.68
C TYR A 195 9.12 11.66 4.49
N VAL A 196 9.71 10.63 3.87
CA VAL A 196 9.08 9.30 3.73
C VAL A 196 8.86 8.67 5.11
N LEU A 197 9.81 8.78 6.04
CA LEU A 197 9.66 8.28 7.40
C LEU A 197 8.51 8.97 8.14
N VAL A 198 8.45 10.30 8.09
CA VAL A 198 7.35 11.07 8.72
C VAL A 198 6.00 10.68 8.09
N GLY A 199 5.95 10.55 6.76
CA GLY A 199 4.76 10.05 6.05
C GLY A 199 4.35 8.64 6.51
N GLY A 200 5.34 7.76 6.71
CA GLY A 200 5.13 6.40 7.23
C GLY A 200 4.56 6.41 8.66
N VAL A 201 5.07 7.30 9.54
CA VAL A 201 4.52 7.47 10.90
C VAL A 201 3.08 7.97 10.86
N ILE A 202 2.77 8.94 10.00
CA ILE A 202 1.41 9.45 9.83
C ILE A 202 0.48 8.33 9.32
N ALA A 203 0.90 7.58 8.29
CA ALA A 203 0.14 6.45 7.76
C ALA A 203 -0.12 5.39 8.82
N PHE A 204 0.89 5.07 9.63
CA PHE A 204 0.78 4.12 10.73
C PHE A 204 -0.17 4.60 11.83
N ALA A 205 -0.08 5.86 12.23
CA ALA A 205 -0.98 6.44 13.23
C ALA A 205 -2.44 6.42 12.76
N LEU A 206 -2.68 6.74 11.48
CA LEU A 206 -4.01 6.63 10.88
C LEU A 206 -4.48 5.17 10.81
N ALA A 207 -3.63 4.23 10.45
CA ALA A 207 -3.95 2.81 10.44
C ALA A 207 -4.40 2.32 11.83
N MET A 208 -3.64 2.68 12.88
CA MET A 208 -3.98 2.37 14.26
C MET A 208 -5.29 3.04 14.71
N TYR A 209 -5.55 4.27 14.27
CA TYR A 209 -6.81 4.97 14.55
C TYR A 209 -8.01 4.21 13.98
N TRP A 210 -7.92 3.70 12.74
CA TRP A 210 -8.98 2.92 12.11
C TRP A 210 -9.12 1.52 12.72
N ASP A 211 -8.02 0.85 13.09
CA ASP A 211 -8.06 -0.45 13.78
C ASP A 211 -8.77 -0.37 15.13
N ARG A 212 -8.62 0.74 15.84
CA ARG A 212 -9.30 0.96 17.14
C ARG A 212 -10.81 1.13 17.01
N GLN A 213 -11.32 1.54 15.84
CA GLN A 213 -12.76 1.71 15.63
C GLN A 213 -13.47 0.39 15.37
N ASP A 214 -12.74 -0.66 14.98
CA ASP A 214 -13.27 -1.99 14.71
C ASP A 214 -12.36 -3.09 15.28
N PRO A 215 -12.32 -3.26 16.61
CA PRO A 215 -11.49 -4.29 17.25
C PRO A 215 -11.86 -5.72 16.82
N SER A 216 -13.12 -5.94 16.39
CA SER A 216 -13.61 -7.22 15.92
C SER A 216 -13.26 -7.53 14.46
N ARG A 217 -12.71 -6.57 13.73
CA ARG A 217 -12.25 -6.68 12.33
C ARG A 217 -13.29 -7.22 11.35
N ILE A 218 -14.55 -6.82 11.52
CA ILE A 218 -15.67 -7.31 10.71
C ILE A 218 -16.11 -6.26 9.67
N SER A 219 -15.78 -4.99 9.88
CA SER A 219 -16.25 -3.87 9.07
C SER A 219 -15.21 -3.42 8.02
N ARG A 220 -15.67 -2.57 7.08
CA ARG A 220 -14.79 -1.91 6.10
C ARG A 220 -13.70 -1.03 6.75
N GLN A 221 -13.83 -0.68 8.01
CA GLN A 221 -12.83 0.11 8.74
C GLN A 221 -11.55 -0.71 8.93
N SER A 222 -11.68 -1.98 9.29
CA SER A 222 -10.55 -2.91 9.37
C SER A 222 -9.86 -3.13 8.03
N ASP A 223 -10.64 -3.22 6.92
CA ASP A 223 -10.06 -3.32 5.58
C ASP A 223 -9.26 -2.07 5.21
N THR A 224 -9.78 -0.88 5.58
CA THR A 224 -9.07 0.38 5.37
C THR A 224 -7.80 0.46 6.21
N ALA A 225 -7.86 0.03 7.48
CA ALA A 225 -6.70 -0.05 8.36
C ALA A 225 -5.63 -0.99 7.79
N PHE A 226 -6.03 -2.14 7.25
CA PHE A 226 -5.12 -3.07 6.58
C PHE A 226 -4.32 -2.38 5.46
N TRP A 227 -5.01 -1.68 4.54
CA TRP A 227 -4.35 -0.98 3.44
C TRP A 227 -3.45 0.17 3.89
N LEU A 228 -3.83 0.87 4.98
CA LEU A 228 -2.99 1.89 5.59
C LEU A 228 -1.75 1.30 6.24
N HIS A 229 -1.84 0.15 6.93
CA HIS A 229 -0.67 -0.57 7.44
C HIS A 229 0.24 -1.05 6.31
N LEU A 230 -0.35 -1.50 5.19
CA LEU A 230 0.42 -1.92 4.02
C LEU A 230 1.16 -0.76 3.35
N LEU A 231 0.61 0.46 3.36
CA LEU A 231 1.29 1.69 2.94
C LEU A 231 2.36 2.11 3.96
N ALA A 232 2.02 2.08 5.25
CA ALA A 232 2.92 2.51 6.32
C ALA A 232 4.17 1.64 6.42
N ALA A 233 4.03 0.33 6.21
CA ALA A 233 5.11 -0.63 6.39
C ALA A 233 6.36 -0.31 5.54
N PRO A 234 6.30 -0.19 4.20
CA PRO A 234 7.47 0.20 3.42
C PRO A 234 7.92 1.64 3.72
N ALA A 235 7.00 2.55 4.01
CA ALA A 235 7.33 3.95 4.30
C ALA A 235 8.05 4.13 5.65
N LEU A 236 7.91 3.20 6.59
CA LEU A 236 8.69 3.14 7.84
C LEU A 236 9.98 2.34 7.66
N VAL A 237 9.86 1.14 7.09
CA VAL A 237 10.96 0.18 7.02
C VAL A 237 12.06 0.68 6.08
N HIS A 238 11.73 1.16 4.88
CA HIS A 238 12.73 1.61 3.92
C HIS A 238 13.63 2.73 4.47
N PRO A 239 13.11 3.83 5.03
CA PRO A 239 13.96 4.87 5.64
C PRO A 239 14.85 4.34 6.77
N ILE A 240 14.31 3.53 7.67
CA ILE A 240 15.05 2.98 8.81
C ILE A 240 16.26 2.14 8.33
N PHE A 241 16.06 1.25 7.37
CA PHE A 241 17.13 0.44 6.81
C PHE A 241 18.09 1.25 5.93
N SER A 242 17.61 2.28 5.23
CA SER A 242 18.46 3.21 4.47
C SER A 242 19.40 4.01 5.38
N MET A 243 18.93 4.46 6.54
CA MET A 243 19.77 5.16 7.53
C MET A 243 20.90 4.29 8.10
N VAL A 244 20.75 2.97 8.06
CA VAL A 244 21.78 2.01 8.46
C VAL A 244 22.73 1.69 7.29
N HIS A 245 22.53 2.32 6.12
CA HIS A 245 23.36 2.13 4.93
C HIS A 245 23.49 0.66 4.49
N VAL A 246 22.36 -0.07 4.55
CA VAL A 246 22.31 -1.52 4.26
C VAL A 246 22.78 -1.80 2.83
N PHE A 247 22.42 -0.92 1.88
CA PHE A 247 22.74 -1.07 0.45
C PHE A 247 24.08 -0.43 0.04
N ASP A 248 24.72 0.32 0.94
CA ASP A 248 25.93 1.09 0.63
C ASP A 248 27.19 0.31 1.01
N GLY A 249 27.95 -0.08 0.00
CA GLY A 249 29.24 -0.70 0.15
C GLY A 249 29.22 -2.13 0.69
N GLU A 250 30.33 -2.55 1.33
CA GLU A 250 30.49 -3.90 1.86
C GLU A 250 29.58 -4.18 3.06
N VAL A 251 29.05 -5.40 3.10
CA VAL A 251 28.25 -5.88 4.23
C VAL A 251 29.18 -6.30 5.35
N THR A 252 29.32 -5.45 6.36
CA THR A 252 30.12 -5.76 7.57
C THR A 252 29.31 -6.60 8.55
N THR A 253 29.99 -7.31 9.45
CA THR A 253 29.36 -8.11 10.51
C THR A 253 28.44 -7.28 11.39
N LEU A 254 28.79 -6.01 11.67
CA LEU A 254 27.96 -5.09 12.41
C LEU A 254 26.65 -4.77 11.68
N LYS A 255 26.70 -4.52 10.38
CA LYS A 255 25.49 -4.29 9.55
C LYS A 255 24.55 -5.50 9.60
N VAL A 256 25.11 -6.74 9.51
CA VAL A 256 24.30 -7.97 9.60
C VAL A 256 23.54 -8.03 10.94
N TYR A 257 24.23 -7.83 12.06
CA TYR A 257 23.58 -7.84 13.38
C TYR A 257 22.53 -6.74 13.52
N THR A 258 22.82 -5.54 13.00
CA THR A 258 21.84 -4.43 13.01
C THR A 258 20.61 -4.74 12.20
N VAL A 259 20.75 -5.33 11.01
CA VAL A 259 19.60 -5.74 10.17
C VAL A 259 18.76 -6.81 10.88
N ILE A 260 19.41 -7.81 11.50
CA ILE A 260 18.71 -8.86 12.25
C ILE A 260 17.97 -8.24 13.45
N ALA A 261 18.61 -7.37 14.21
CA ALA A 261 18.01 -6.70 15.35
C ALA A 261 16.79 -5.85 14.94
N LEU A 262 16.91 -5.07 13.85
CA LEU A 262 15.79 -4.29 13.31
C LEU A 262 14.64 -5.21 12.84
N TYR A 263 14.96 -6.33 12.18
CA TYR A 263 13.95 -7.30 11.77
C TYR A 263 13.20 -7.91 12.96
N ILE A 264 13.90 -8.25 14.04
CA ILE A 264 13.29 -8.74 15.27
C ILE A 264 12.37 -7.67 15.88
N VAL A 265 12.81 -6.41 15.93
CA VAL A 265 11.99 -5.29 16.44
C VAL A 265 10.72 -5.12 15.60
N MET A 266 10.85 -5.15 14.26
CA MET A 266 9.70 -5.08 13.35
C MET A 266 8.77 -6.29 13.52
N GLY A 267 9.32 -7.48 13.74
CA GLY A 267 8.57 -8.70 14.05
C GLY A 267 7.78 -8.59 15.35
N ILE A 268 8.41 -8.09 16.41
CA ILE A 268 7.75 -7.85 17.71
C ILE A 268 6.63 -6.82 17.55
N ALA A 269 6.88 -5.71 16.85
CA ALA A 269 5.86 -4.70 16.57
C ALA A 269 4.68 -5.30 15.76
N SER A 270 4.98 -6.10 14.73
CA SER A 270 4.00 -6.80 13.91
C SER A 270 3.11 -7.74 14.74
N LEU A 271 3.72 -8.54 15.63
CA LEU A 271 3.01 -9.45 16.55
C LEU A 271 2.18 -8.68 17.61
N ALA A 272 2.69 -7.57 18.11
CA ALA A 272 1.97 -6.74 19.09
C ALA A 272 0.70 -6.11 18.49
N ILE A 273 0.82 -5.58 17.27
CA ILE A 273 -0.28 -4.92 16.54
C ILE A 273 -1.21 -5.94 15.89
N ASP A 274 -0.72 -7.17 15.69
CA ASP A 274 -1.40 -8.21 14.96
C ASP A 274 -1.58 -7.88 13.46
N ARG A 275 -0.52 -7.32 12.85
CA ARG A 275 -0.47 -6.97 11.42
C ARG A 275 0.88 -7.37 10.83
N ARG A 276 0.88 -8.28 9.86
CA ARG A 276 2.09 -8.89 9.27
C ARG A 276 2.84 -7.94 8.33
N ALA A 277 2.24 -6.82 7.94
CA ALA A 277 2.78 -5.89 6.93
C ALA A 277 4.20 -5.40 7.24
N LEU A 278 4.50 -5.00 8.49
CA LEU A 278 5.83 -4.53 8.91
C LEU A 278 6.89 -5.63 8.76
N MET A 279 6.54 -6.86 9.14
CA MET A 279 7.45 -7.99 9.05
C MET A 279 7.72 -8.38 7.60
N VAL A 280 6.69 -8.43 6.76
CA VAL A 280 6.82 -8.72 5.33
C VAL A 280 7.65 -7.64 4.63
N SER A 281 7.42 -6.36 4.95
CA SER A 281 8.18 -5.26 4.38
C SER A 281 9.68 -5.30 4.76
N SER A 282 10.00 -5.62 6.01
CA SER A 282 11.40 -5.74 6.47
C SER A 282 12.13 -6.97 5.94
N LEU A 283 11.40 -7.99 5.51
CA LEU A 283 11.94 -9.25 5.00
C LEU A 283 12.87 -9.05 3.79
N SER A 284 12.53 -8.14 2.89
CA SER A 284 13.35 -7.84 1.69
C SER A 284 14.77 -7.43 2.05
N TYR A 285 14.95 -6.68 3.13
CA TYR A 285 16.26 -6.21 3.62
C TYR A 285 17.05 -7.35 4.24
N VAL A 286 16.38 -8.24 4.96
CA VAL A 286 17.00 -9.44 5.52
C VAL A 286 17.46 -10.36 4.39
N ILE A 287 16.61 -10.63 3.39
CA ILE A 287 16.97 -11.45 2.21
C ILE A 287 18.17 -10.84 1.49
N TYR A 288 18.17 -9.53 1.24
CA TYR A 288 19.28 -8.83 0.60
C TYR A 288 20.59 -9.02 1.39
N THR A 289 20.56 -8.73 2.70
CA THR A 289 21.74 -8.81 3.57
C THR A 289 22.31 -10.23 3.61
N PHE A 290 21.46 -11.23 3.87
CA PHE A 290 21.90 -12.63 3.90
C PHE A 290 22.39 -13.11 2.54
N SER A 291 21.74 -12.75 1.44
CA SER A 291 22.19 -13.08 0.09
C SER A 291 23.60 -12.56 -0.18
N THR A 292 23.89 -11.33 0.26
CA THR A 292 25.23 -10.73 0.09
C THR A 292 26.26 -11.43 0.97
N VAL A 293 25.93 -11.74 2.23
CA VAL A 293 26.82 -12.49 3.13
C VAL A 293 27.15 -13.87 2.55
N PHE A 294 26.17 -14.63 2.13
CA PHE A 294 26.38 -15.97 1.57
C PHE A 294 27.12 -15.94 0.24
N LYS A 295 26.90 -14.91 -0.58
CA LYS A 295 27.66 -14.71 -1.82
C LYS A 295 29.15 -14.49 -1.56
N ASN A 296 29.49 -13.80 -0.49
CA ASN A 296 30.88 -13.54 -0.10
C ASN A 296 31.55 -14.76 0.55
N LEU A 297 30.76 -15.67 1.16
CA LEU A 297 31.26 -16.87 1.83
C LEU A 297 31.39 -18.08 0.91
N SER A 298 30.72 -18.10 -0.23
CA SER A 298 30.68 -19.25 -1.13
C SER A 298 31.18 -18.88 -2.54
N THR A 299 31.96 -19.76 -3.14
CA THR A 299 32.40 -19.70 -4.55
C THR A 299 31.21 -19.98 -5.51
N LEU A 300 30.09 -20.45 -4.99
CA LEU A 300 28.86 -20.76 -5.74
C LEU A 300 27.85 -19.63 -5.54
N SER A 301 27.14 -19.24 -6.59
CA SER A 301 26.09 -18.19 -6.57
C SER A 301 24.80 -18.64 -5.84
N LEU A 302 24.90 -19.44 -4.76
CA LEU A 302 23.80 -20.01 -4.00
C LEU A 302 23.37 -19.16 -2.78
N GLY A 303 23.96 -17.98 -2.59
CA GLY A 303 23.67 -17.14 -1.42
C GLY A 303 22.19 -16.80 -1.26
N PHE A 304 21.52 -16.43 -2.36
CA PHE A 304 20.09 -16.17 -2.37
C PHE A 304 19.27 -17.42 -2.00
N SER A 305 19.67 -18.61 -2.49
CA SER A 305 18.97 -19.87 -2.22
C SER A 305 19.05 -20.26 -0.75
N TYR A 306 20.23 -20.14 -0.13
CA TYR A 306 20.39 -20.41 1.30
C TYR A 306 19.60 -19.40 2.15
N ALA A 307 19.71 -18.11 1.84
CA ALA A 307 18.92 -17.09 2.53
C ALA A 307 17.42 -17.38 2.45
N SER A 308 16.92 -17.67 1.25
CA SER A 308 15.50 -17.96 1.02
C SER A 308 15.05 -19.22 1.77
N LEU A 309 15.89 -20.26 1.82
CA LEU A 309 15.58 -21.49 2.56
C LEU A 309 15.41 -21.23 4.06
N PHE A 310 16.38 -20.59 4.70
CA PHE A 310 16.34 -20.32 6.14
C PHE A 310 15.23 -19.36 6.51
N ILE A 311 15.06 -18.28 5.73
CA ILE A 311 14.03 -17.28 5.97
C ILE A 311 12.64 -17.88 5.72
N GLY A 312 12.46 -18.62 4.61
CA GLY A 312 11.20 -19.28 4.28
C GLY A 312 10.77 -20.28 5.37
N PHE A 313 11.70 -21.07 5.86
CA PHE A 313 11.43 -21.99 6.97
C PHE A 313 11.07 -21.24 8.26
N GLY A 314 11.81 -20.16 8.59
CA GLY A 314 11.51 -19.31 9.75
C GLY A 314 10.13 -18.66 9.68
N LEU A 315 9.73 -18.18 8.49
CA LEU A 315 8.40 -17.61 8.26
C LEU A 315 7.29 -18.65 8.38
N LEU A 316 7.50 -19.88 7.88
CA LEU A 316 6.55 -20.97 8.05
C LEU A 316 6.37 -21.31 9.53
N LEU A 317 7.46 -21.43 10.29
CA LEU A 317 7.39 -21.65 11.73
C LEU A 317 6.64 -20.50 12.43
N LEU A 318 6.96 -19.27 12.11
CA LEU A 318 6.28 -18.10 12.69
C LEU A 318 4.80 -18.07 12.32
N SER A 319 4.43 -18.45 11.10
CA SER A 319 3.03 -18.55 10.69
C SER A 319 2.26 -19.57 11.53
N VAL A 320 2.86 -20.74 11.79
CA VAL A 320 2.25 -21.79 12.63
C VAL A 320 2.16 -21.34 14.11
N PHE A 321 3.20 -20.68 14.61
CA PHE A 321 3.31 -20.25 16.00
C PHE A 321 2.90 -18.79 16.23
N TRP A 322 2.21 -18.15 15.28
CA TRP A 322 1.81 -16.74 15.37
C TRP A 322 1.07 -16.43 16.67
N HIS A 323 -0.02 -17.12 16.94
CA HIS A 323 -0.83 -16.90 18.14
C HIS A 323 -0.11 -17.19 19.46
N PRO A 324 0.65 -18.28 19.63
CA PRO A 324 1.50 -18.47 20.80
C PRO A 324 2.52 -17.35 21.00
N CYS A 325 3.22 -16.93 19.95
CA CYS A 325 4.20 -15.85 20.01
C CYS A 325 3.53 -14.52 20.36
N ARG A 326 2.37 -14.22 19.76
CA ARG A 326 1.59 -13.03 20.08
C ARG A 326 1.16 -13.01 21.54
N ARG A 327 0.62 -14.10 22.06
CA ARG A 327 0.24 -14.21 23.49
C ARG A 327 1.43 -13.97 24.43
N PHE A 328 2.60 -14.46 24.08
CA PHE A 328 3.81 -14.24 24.85
C PHE A 328 4.21 -12.76 24.88
N ILE A 329 4.27 -12.10 23.71
CA ILE A 329 4.61 -10.67 23.59
C ILE A 329 3.55 -9.82 24.29
N PHE A 330 2.26 -10.11 24.08
CA PHE A 330 1.16 -9.34 24.65
C PHE A 330 1.20 -9.31 26.19
N ARG A 331 1.66 -10.40 26.84
CA ARG A 331 1.85 -10.44 28.30
C ARG A 331 2.95 -9.51 28.78
N ALA A 332 3.95 -9.23 27.95
CA ALA A 332 5.05 -8.34 28.29
C ALA A 332 4.70 -6.85 28.09
N ILE A 333 3.63 -6.54 27.36
CA ILE A 333 3.20 -5.17 27.06
C ILE A 333 2.43 -4.60 28.26
N PRO A 334 2.71 -3.35 28.70
CA PRO A 334 1.93 -2.68 29.74
C PRO A 334 0.44 -2.56 29.40
N LYS A 335 -0.45 -2.74 30.39
CA LYS A 335 -1.92 -2.69 30.21
C LYS A 335 -2.42 -1.38 29.56
N SER A 336 -1.74 -0.26 29.82
CA SER A 336 -2.04 1.03 29.19
C SER A 336 -1.89 1.01 27.68
N ILE A 337 -0.94 0.24 27.15
CA ILE A 337 -0.69 0.10 25.71
C ILE A 337 -1.61 -0.98 25.13
N GLN A 338 -1.89 -2.06 25.87
CA GLN A 338 -2.79 -3.13 25.41
C GLN A 338 -4.17 -2.61 25.01
N SER A 339 -4.68 -1.53 25.65
CA SER A 339 -5.99 -0.93 25.30
C SER A 339 -6.03 -0.29 23.91
N TYR A 340 -4.87 -0.05 23.30
CA TYR A 340 -4.74 0.50 21.94
C TYR A 340 -4.53 -0.56 20.87
N LEU A 341 -4.31 -1.82 21.26
CA LEU A 341 -4.01 -2.95 20.39
C LEU A 341 -5.26 -3.81 20.20
N ALA A 342 -5.27 -4.60 19.12
CA ALA A 342 -6.31 -5.60 18.91
C ALA A 342 -6.30 -6.63 20.06
N PRO A 343 -7.45 -7.06 20.58
CA PRO A 343 -7.53 -8.07 21.65
C PRO A 343 -6.90 -9.40 21.20
N LEU A 344 -6.52 -10.24 22.20
CA LEU A 344 -5.97 -11.59 21.95
C LEU A 344 -7.04 -12.53 21.38
#